data_6568ab5e0fbdd31329c2aaf1ef24deae
#
_entry.id   6568ab5e0fbdd31329c2aaf1ef24deae
#
_cell.length_a   1.000
_cell.length_b   1.000
_cell.length_c   1.000
_cell.angle_alpha   90.00
_cell.angle_beta   90.00
_cell.angle_gamma   90.00
#
_symmetry.space_group_name_H-M   'P 1'
#
loop_
_entity.id
_entity.type
_entity.pdbx_description
1 polymer ?
#
loop_
_entity_poly.entity_id
_entity_poly.type
_entity_poly.pdbx_seq_one_letter_code
_entity_poly.pdbx_strand_id
1 'polypeptide(L)'
;MIAAFETMHSIELRRKGKQGLMAIKLDMSKAYNRVEWAYLDAMMRKLGFIERWIKLIMMCVTTVTYSVLINGEPRGRISPSRGLRQGDPISPYIFLLCSEGLFAMQKREEIVGRIKGVSVCHGASQVSHILFADDSIIFCRASVREGQRVMKVLADYEQESGQKLNKEKTSLFFSRNTSRDCQEEIKELFGAQIIQQHERYLGLPPLVGREKKKAFSQVKDQVGRKIANWKGKLFSNAGREILIKAVAQATPTYKMSYFKFLDSLCKELNSMTRNFWWGQKDKERKMASISWEKLCIPKSEGSMGFKDLKVFNLALLAKQEWRLQQNPNSITYKILKAKYFKGSNFMEANLGRRPSCV
;
A
#
# COMPACT_ATOMS: atom_id res chain seq x y z
N MET A 1 -0.05 -5.77 -1.87
CA MET A 1 -0.98 -5.30 -0.82
C MET A 1 -1.68 -6.45 -0.09
N ILE A 2 -2.52 -7.29 -0.75
CA ILE A 2 -3.20 -8.43 -0.12
C ILE A 2 -2.19 -9.38 0.56
N ALA A 3 -1.11 -9.75 -0.12
CA ALA A 3 -0.06 -10.60 0.45
C ALA A 3 0.55 -10.01 1.74
N ALA A 4 0.84 -8.70 1.77
CA ALA A 4 1.35 -8.03 2.96
C ALA A 4 0.34 -8.10 4.10
N PHE A 5 -0.94 -7.80 3.82
CA PHE A 5 -2.01 -7.85 4.80
C PHE A 5 -2.18 -9.25 5.40
N GLU A 6 -2.23 -10.29 4.56
CA GLU A 6 -2.38 -11.69 5.01
C GLU A 6 -1.16 -12.17 5.82
N THR A 7 0.05 -11.76 5.42
CA THR A 7 1.28 -12.11 6.15
C THR A 7 1.33 -11.42 7.51
N MET A 8 1.04 -10.11 7.57
CA MET A 8 0.95 -9.37 8.83
C MET A 8 -0.11 -9.95 9.78
N HIS A 9 -1.30 -10.26 9.24
CA HIS A 9 -2.37 -10.89 9.99
C HIS A 9 -1.96 -12.25 10.57
N SER A 10 -1.20 -13.04 9.80
CA SER A 10 -0.66 -14.30 10.27
C SER A 10 0.32 -14.13 11.44
N ILE A 11 1.18 -13.10 11.38
CA ILE A 11 2.11 -12.76 12.46
C ILE A 11 1.33 -12.38 13.73
N GLU A 12 0.32 -11.51 13.61
CA GLU A 12 -0.49 -11.06 14.76
C GLU A 12 -1.24 -12.20 15.45
N LEU A 13 -1.80 -13.13 14.66
CA LEU A 13 -2.55 -14.27 15.20
C LEU A 13 -1.67 -15.34 15.83
N ARG A 14 -0.37 -15.32 15.61
CA ARG A 14 0.55 -16.34 16.11
C ARG A 14 0.79 -16.19 17.61
N ARG A 15 0.24 -17.12 18.37
CA ARG A 15 0.33 -17.17 19.85
C ARG A 15 1.15 -18.34 20.37
N LYS A 16 1.36 -19.39 19.56
CA LYS A 16 2.01 -20.64 19.95
C LYS A 16 3.21 -20.94 19.05
N GLY A 17 4.14 -21.73 19.54
CA GLY A 17 5.36 -22.14 18.86
C GLY A 17 6.61 -21.59 19.51
N LYS A 18 7.72 -22.34 19.42
CA LYS A 18 9.02 -22.00 20.05
C LYS A 18 9.67 -20.75 19.46
N GLN A 19 9.30 -20.35 18.24
CA GLN A 19 9.96 -19.28 17.52
C GLN A 19 8.98 -18.18 17.14
N GLY A 20 9.28 -16.95 17.58
CA GLY A 20 8.54 -15.76 17.19
C GLY A 20 8.79 -15.36 15.72
N LEU A 21 7.93 -14.51 15.22
CA LEU A 21 8.03 -13.90 13.91
C LEU A 21 8.05 -12.39 14.04
N MET A 22 8.73 -11.71 13.12
CA MET A 22 8.71 -10.25 13.07
C MET A 22 8.48 -9.74 11.65
N ALA A 23 7.92 -8.55 11.58
CA ALA A 23 7.88 -7.73 10.38
C ALA A 23 8.58 -6.41 10.67
N ILE A 24 9.43 -5.99 9.75
CA ILE A 24 10.21 -4.75 9.83
C ILE A 24 9.71 -3.85 8.70
N LYS A 25 8.98 -2.79 9.06
CA LYS A 25 8.58 -1.77 8.10
C LYS A 25 9.72 -0.76 7.98
N LEU A 26 10.34 -0.72 6.82
CA LEU A 26 11.42 0.19 6.50
C LEU A 26 10.87 1.51 5.96
N ASP A 27 11.50 2.61 6.36
CA ASP A 27 11.31 3.94 5.77
C ASP A 27 12.68 4.46 5.31
N MET A 28 12.78 4.88 4.05
CA MET A 28 14.03 5.42 3.52
C MET A 28 14.01 6.94 3.56
N SER A 29 15.05 7.53 4.20
CA SER A 29 15.18 8.99 4.32
C SER A 29 15.40 9.64 2.96
N LYS A 30 14.44 10.46 2.50
CA LYS A 30 14.55 11.20 1.21
C LYS A 30 14.94 10.26 0.06
N ALA A 31 14.24 9.11 -0.05
CA ALA A 31 14.56 7.99 -0.93
C ALA A 31 14.95 8.42 -2.36
N TYR A 32 14.13 9.24 -3.02
CA TYR A 32 14.42 9.73 -4.37
C TYR A 32 15.68 10.61 -4.44
N ASN A 33 15.90 11.46 -3.47
CA ASN A 33 17.02 12.44 -3.51
C ASN A 33 18.38 11.79 -3.23
N ARG A 34 18.41 10.54 -2.76
CA ARG A 34 19.63 9.86 -2.32
C ARG A 34 20.16 8.83 -3.30
N VAL A 35 19.45 8.52 -4.38
CA VAL A 35 19.88 7.53 -5.37
C VAL A 35 21.21 7.98 -5.99
N GLU A 36 22.25 7.19 -5.81
CA GLU A 36 23.54 7.42 -6.47
C GLU A 36 23.45 7.03 -7.95
N TRP A 37 23.89 7.94 -8.84
CA TRP A 37 23.77 7.70 -10.28
C TRP A 37 24.68 6.59 -10.78
N ALA A 38 25.86 6.43 -10.17
CA ALA A 38 26.76 5.32 -10.49
C ALA A 38 26.13 3.96 -10.14
N TYR A 39 25.41 3.90 -9.00
CA TYR A 39 24.67 2.69 -8.63
C TYR A 39 23.53 2.38 -9.62
N LEU A 40 22.79 3.40 -10.05
CA LEU A 40 21.72 3.23 -11.05
C LEU A 40 22.28 2.68 -12.37
N ASP A 41 23.39 3.25 -12.87
CA ASP A 41 24.05 2.77 -14.09
C ASP A 41 24.48 1.32 -13.95
N ALA A 42 25.15 0.96 -12.86
CA ALA A 42 25.60 -0.39 -12.56
C ALA A 42 24.42 -1.39 -12.46
N MET A 43 23.31 -0.99 -11.83
CA MET A 43 22.10 -1.81 -11.72
C MET A 43 21.47 -2.07 -13.08
N MET A 44 21.33 -1.05 -13.95
CA MET A 44 20.78 -1.23 -15.29
C MET A 44 21.64 -2.20 -16.12
N ARG A 45 22.98 -2.09 -16.04
CA ARG A 45 23.90 -3.03 -16.71
C ARG A 45 23.70 -4.46 -16.21
N LYS A 46 23.61 -4.62 -14.91
CA LYS A 46 23.41 -5.92 -14.26
C LYS A 46 22.05 -6.56 -14.58
N LEU A 47 21.03 -5.75 -14.81
CA LEU A 47 19.69 -6.17 -15.25
C LEU A 47 19.61 -6.44 -16.76
N GLY A 48 20.71 -6.24 -17.52
CA GLY A 48 20.79 -6.55 -18.95
C GLY A 48 20.22 -5.48 -19.87
N PHE A 49 20.07 -4.24 -19.40
CA PHE A 49 19.69 -3.13 -20.29
C PHE A 49 20.78 -2.86 -21.32
N ILE A 50 20.38 -2.63 -22.57
CA ILE A 50 21.31 -2.26 -23.65
C ILE A 50 21.89 -0.85 -23.41
N GLU A 51 23.13 -0.62 -23.83
CA GLU A 51 23.89 0.61 -23.58
C GLU A 51 23.15 1.87 -24.05
N ARG A 52 22.42 1.78 -25.16
CA ARG A 52 21.62 2.91 -25.67
C ARG A 52 20.54 3.35 -24.68
N TRP A 53 19.83 2.40 -24.03
CA TRP A 53 18.83 2.70 -23.02
C TRP A 53 19.44 3.28 -21.76
N ILE A 54 20.57 2.72 -21.32
CA ILE A 54 21.29 3.22 -20.14
C ILE A 54 21.65 4.69 -20.36
N LYS A 55 22.28 5.02 -21.50
CA LYS A 55 22.63 6.41 -21.84
C LYS A 55 21.41 7.33 -21.84
N LEU A 56 20.30 6.93 -22.44
CA LEU A 56 19.09 7.75 -22.48
C LEU A 56 18.53 8.02 -21.07
N ILE A 57 18.42 7.00 -20.24
CA ILE A 57 17.93 7.13 -18.87
C ILE A 57 18.88 8.01 -18.06
N MET A 58 20.18 7.77 -18.17
CA MET A 58 21.19 8.59 -17.47
C MET A 58 21.14 10.05 -17.93
N MET A 59 20.96 10.34 -19.21
CA MET A 59 20.73 11.71 -19.69
C MET A 59 19.52 12.36 -19.02
N CYS A 60 18.37 11.66 -18.93
CA CYS A 60 17.18 12.19 -18.28
C CYS A 60 17.42 12.55 -16.80
N VAL A 61 18.35 11.85 -16.13
CA VAL A 61 18.62 12.04 -14.70
C VAL A 61 19.73 13.07 -14.46
N THR A 62 20.82 13.04 -15.25
CA THR A 62 22.03 13.82 -14.98
C THR A 62 22.01 15.24 -15.56
N THR A 63 21.17 15.51 -16.56
CA THR A 63 21.08 16.84 -17.20
C THR A 63 20.13 17.81 -16.49
N VAL A 64 19.42 17.33 -15.47
CA VAL A 64 18.44 18.15 -14.73
C VAL A 64 19.14 19.24 -13.93
N THR A 65 18.61 20.45 -14.01
CA THR A 65 19.01 21.58 -13.16
C THR A 65 17.80 22.18 -12.46
N TYR A 66 18.00 22.80 -11.32
CA TYR A 66 16.94 23.43 -10.53
C TYR A 66 17.25 24.90 -10.28
N SER A 67 16.20 25.68 -10.10
CA SER A 67 16.26 27.05 -9.60
C SER A 67 15.26 27.23 -8.46
N VAL A 68 15.57 28.10 -7.51
CA VAL A 68 14.64 28.43 -6.42
C VAL A 68 13.77 29.60 -6.87
N LEU A 69 12.45 29.47 -6.71
CA LEU A 69 11.53 30.57 -6.95
C LEU A 69 11.55 31.53 -5.75
N ILE A 70 11.99 32.76 -5.95
CA ILE A 70 11.94 33.84 -4.97
C ILE A 70 10.98 34.89 -5.52
N ASN A 71 9.86 35.12 -4.82
CA ASN A 71 8.79 36.04 -5.27
C ASN A 71 8.28 35.75 -6.71
N GLY A 72 8.25 34.47 -7.11
CA GLY A 72 7.81 34.04 -8.43
C GLY A 72 8.89 34.06 -9.53
N GLU A 73 10.09 34.57 -9.26
CA GLU A 73 11.20 34.59 -10.20
C GLU A 73 12.19 33.46 -9.91
N PRO A 74 12.64 32.69 -10.94
CA PRO A 74 13.66 31.67 -10.77
C PRO A 74 15.04 32.33 -10.48
N ARG A 75 15.62 31.99 -9.32
CA ARG A 75 16.93 32.49 -8.89
C ARG A 75 17.88 31.32 -8.62
N GLY A 76 19.13 31.55 -8.99
CA GLY A 76 20.21 30.57 -8.83
C GLY A 76 20.07 29.37 -9.77
N ARG A 77 21.17 28.63 -9.91
CA ARG A 77 21.22 27.37 -10.67
C ARG A 77 21.82 26.29 -9.77
N ILE A 78 21.08 25.21 -9.54
CA ILE A 78 21.51 24.08 -8.75
C ILE A 78 21.64 22.88 -9.70
N SER A 79 22.84 22.32 -9.79
CA SER A 79 23.11 21.10 -10.54
C SER A 79 23.32 19.96 -9.52
N PRO A 80 22.41 18.99 -9.43
CA PRO A 80 22.57 17.88 -8.52
C PRO A 80 23.68 16.95 -8.97
N SER A 81 24.30 16.24 -8.03
CA SER A 81 25.28 15.18 -8.29
C SER A 81 24.69 13.77 -8.10
N ARG A 82 23.46 13.66 -7.58
CA ARG A 82 22.73 12.43 -7.31
C ARG A 82 21.23 12.70 -7.20
N GLY A 83 20.46 11.66 -7.07
CA GLY A 83 19.02 11.71 -6.83
C GLY A 83 18.17 11.67 -8.10
N LEU A 84 16.90 11.43 -7.89
CA LEU A 84 15.86 11.41 -8.91
C LEU A 84 14.88 12.56 -8.65
N ARG A 85 14.37 13.17 -9.71
CA ARG A 85 13.41 14.26 -9.62
C ARG A 85 12.08 13.75 -9.05
N GLN A 86 11.65 14.31 -7.93
CA GLN A 86 10.35 14.01 -7.34
C GLN A 86 9.24 14.64 -8.19
N GLY A 87 8.24 13.83 -8.57
CA GLY A 87 7.15 14.26 -9.45
C GLY A 87 7.41 14.04 -10.95
N ASP A 88 8.59 13.59 -11.34
CA ASP A 88 8.85 13.19 -12.73
C ASP A 88 8.21 11.83 -13.02
N PRO A 89 7.48 11.65 -14.13
CA PRO A 89 6.82 10.39 -14.47
C PRO A 89 7.74 9.17 -14.57
N ILE A 90 9.01 9.33 -14.95
CA ILE A 90 9.98 8.23 -15.08
C ILE A 90 10.64 7.86 -13.74
N SER A 91 10.73 8.80 -12.80
CA SER A 91 11.45 8.60 -11.52
C SER A 91 10.96 7.41 -10.71
N PRO A 92 9.64 7.11 -10.59
CA PRO A 92 9.18 5.92 -9.90
C PRO A 92 9.68 4.61 -10.50
N TYR A 93 9.77 4.52 -11.83
CA TYR A 93 10.28 3.33 -12.51
C TYR A 93 11.78 3.16 -12.31
N ILE A 94 12.54 4.26 -12.38
CA ILE A 94 13.98 4.26 -12.10
C ILE A 94 14.23 3.85 -10.64
N PHE A 95 13.44 4.35 -9.70
CA PHE A 95 13.56 3.97 -8.30
C PHE A 95 13.31 2.47 -8.08
N LEU A 96 12.37 1.85 -8.81
CA LEU A 96 12.16 0.41 -8.76
C LEU A 96 13.40 -0.36 -9.23
N LEU A 97 14.10 0.09 -10.28
CA LEU A 97 15.36 -0.53 -10.72
C LEU A 97 16.42 -0.48 -9.62
N CYS A 98 16.51 0.63 -8.89
CA CYS A 98 17.41 0.73 -7.74
C CYS A 98 17.00 -0.21 -6.59
N SER A 99 15.70 -0.39 -6.36
CA SER A 99 15.17 -1.27 -5.30
C SER A 99 15.44 -2.75 -5.58
N GLU A 100 15.62 -3.16 -6.83
CA GLU A 100 15.98 -4.54 -7.21
C GLU A 100 17.29 -5.00 -6.56
N GLY A 101 18.22 -4.09 -6.26
CA GLY A 101 19.44 -4.41 -5.52
C GLY A 101 19.15 -4.89 -4.10
N LEU A 102 18.28 -4.19 -3.36
CA LEU A 102 17.85 -4.61 -2.03
C LEU A 102 17.12 -5.95 -2.10
N PHE A 103 16.25 -6.14 -3.11
CA PHE A 103 15.56 -7.40 -3.36
C PHE A 103 16.56 -8.55 -3.55
N ALA A 104 17.56 -8.36 -4.41
CA ALA A 104 18.57 -9.39 -4.72
C ALA A 104 19.41 -9.76 -3.49
N MET A 105 19.85 -8.77 -2.70
CA MET A 105 20.59 -8.99 -1.45
C MET A 105 19.75 -9.79 -0.44
N GLN A 106 18.51 -9.40 -0.22
CA GLN A 106 17.58 -10.08 0.68
C GLN A 106 17.30 -11.52 0.21
N LYS A 107 17.09 -11.70 -1.09
CA LYS A 107 16.85 -13.02 -1.69
C LYS A 107 18.06 -13.95 -1.56
N ARG A 108 19.27 -13.42 -1.67
CA ARG A 108 20.50 -14.16 -1.44
C ARG A 108 20.58 -14.72 -0.01
N GLU A 109 20.28 -13.91 1.00
CA GLU A 109 20.28 -14.34 2.41
C GLU A 109 19.20 -15.41 2.68
N GLU A 110 18.06 -15.31 1.98
CA GLU A 110 17.00 -16.30 2.03
C GLU A 110 17.44 -17.64 1.42
N ILE A 111 18.08 -17.62 0.22
CA ILE A 111 18.59 -18.84 -0.46
C ILE A 111 19.66 -19.54 0.38
N VAL A 112 20.56 -18.79 0.99
CA VAL A 112 21.59 -19.32 1.89
C VAL A 112 21.00 -19.80 3.22
N GLY A 113 19.71 -19.53 3.50
CA GLY A 113 19.03 -19.96 4.72
C GLY A 113 19.38 -19.17 5.97
N ARG A 114 20.01 -17.98 5.82
CA ARG A 114 20.36 -17.11 6.94
C ARG A 114 19.19 -16.26 7.41
N ILE A 115 18.25 -15.96 6.51
CA ILE A 115 16.96 -15.32 6.80
C ILE A 115 15.88 -16.28 6.35
N LYS A 116 14.88 -16.52 7.19
CA LYS A 116 13.72 -17.34 6.85
C LYS A 116 12.47 -16.47 6.79
N GLY A 117 11.85 -16.43 5.62
CA GLY A 117 10.58 -15.77 5.42
C GLY A 117 9.46 -16.35 6.28
N VAL A 118 8.36 -15.62 6.36
CA VAL A 118 7.16 -15.98 7.09
C VAL A 118 6.21 -16.77 6.19
N SER A 119 5.75 -17.92 6.67
CA SER A 119 4.70 -18.71 6.03
C SER A 119 3.35 -18.43 6.69
N VAL A 120 2.35 -18.07 5.90
CA VAL A 120 1.02 -17.71 6.40
C VAL A 120 0.29 -18.90 7.02
N CYS A 121 0.52 -20.10 6.48
CA CYS A 121 0.02 -21.37 7.00
C CYS A 121 0.97 -22.52 6.62
N HIS A 122 0.74 -23.70 7.16
CA HIS A 122 1.53 -24.88 6.83
C HIS A 122 1.44 -25.23 5.35
N GLY A 123 2.59 -25.33 4.68
CA GLY A 123 2.69 -25.61 3.24
C GLY A 123 2.51 -24.38 2.33
N ALA A 124 2.33 -23.17 2.88
CA ALA A 124 2.33 -21.94 2.09
C ALA A 124 3.75 -21.50 1.75
N SER A 125 3.91 -20.82 0.61
CA SER A 125 5.16 -20.16 0.24
C SER A 125 5.61 -19.19 1.32
N GLN A 126 6.92 -19.14 1.56
CA GLN A 126 7.50 -18.16 2.49
C GLN A 126 7.56 -16.78 1.84
N VAL A 127 7.27 -15.78 2.64
CA VAL A 127 7.39 -14.37 2.26
C VAL A 127 8.48 -13.75 3.12
N SER A 128 9.58 -13.35 2.52
CA SER A 128 10.69 -12.71 3.23
C SER A 128 10.65 -11.18 3.13
N HIS A 129 10.03 -10.64 2.07
CA HIS A 129 9.91 -9.20 1.88
C HIS A 129 8.79 -8.86 0.89
N ILE A 130 8.30 -7.65 1.01
CA ILE A 130 7.39 -7.02 0.04
C ILE A 130 7.84 -5.58 -0.12
N LEU A 131 8.20 -5.20 -1.35
CA LEU A 131 8.62 -3.86 -1.71
C LEU A 131 7.50 -3.15 -2.47
N PHE A 132 7.27 -1.88 -2.18
CA PHE A 132 6.34 -1.03 -2.88
C PHE A 132 6.89 0.39 -2.92
N ALA A 133 7.63 0.72 -3.98
CA ALA A 133 8.41 1.96 -4.08
C ALA A 133 9.32 2.12 -2.83
N ASP A 134 9.18 3.23 -2.10
CA ASP A 134 9.90 3.52 -0.87
C ASP A 134 9.37 2.79 0.37
N ASP A 135 8.12 2.32 0.35
CA ASP A 135 7.53 1.51 1.42
C ASP A 135 7.96 0.04 1.28
N SER A 136 8.76 -0.44 2.19
CA SER A 136 9.27 -1.83 2.19
C SER A 136 8.98 -2.53 3.50
N ILE A 137 8.59 -3.81 3.45
CA ILE A 137 8.45 -4.66 4.64
C ILE A 137 9.30 -5.90 4.46
N ILE A 138 10.13 -6.20 5.46
CA ILE A 138 10.87 -7.44 5.58
C ILE A 138 10.17 -8.32 6.63
N PHE A 139 10.02 -9.61 6.32
CA PHE A 139 9.43 -10.62 7.17
C PHE A 139 10.46 -11.69 7.49
N CYS A 140 10.69 -11.96 8.76
CA CYS A 140 11.62 -12.98 9.19
C CYS A 140 11.26 -13.53 10.57
N ARG A 141 12.08 -14.42 11.09
CA ARG A 141 11.94 -14.90 12.47
C ARG A 141 12.40 -13.82 13.43
N ALA A 142 11.71 -13.72 14.55
CA ALA A 142 12.11 -12.85 15.66
C ALA A 142 13.29 -13.48 16.39
N SER A 143 14.50 -13.22 15.89
CA SER A 143 15.77 -13.61 16.53
C SER A 143 16.82 -12.54 16.25
N VAL A 144 17.69 -12.30 17.21
CA VAL A 144 18.80 -11.32 17.11
C VAL A 144 19.70 -11.67 15.93
N ARG A 145 19.95 -12.96 15.72
CA ARG A 145 20.78 -13.45 14.60
C ARG A 145 20.20 -13.05 13.23
N GLU A 146 18.91 -13.23 13.00
CA GLU A 146 18.27 -12.83 11.75
C GLU A 146 18.19 -11.29 11.66
N GLY A 147 17.91 -10.60 12.77
CA GLY A 147 17.95 -9.14 12.85
C GLY A 147 19.29 -8.56 12.42
N GLN A 148 20.40 -9.10 12.94
CA GLN A 148 21.76 -8.70 12.54
C GLN A 148 22.02 -8.92 11.05
N ARG A 149 21.51 -10.00 10.47
CA ARG A 149 21.64 -10.26 9.02
C ARG A 149 20.87 -9.25 8.19
N VAL A 150 19.65 -8.91 8.61
CA VAL A 150 18.85 -7.86 7.95
C VAL A 150 19.58 -6.52 8.04
N MET A 151 20.09 -6.16 9.22
CA MET A 151 20.86 -4.91 9.39
C MET A 151 22.10 -4.87 8.51
N LYS A 152 22.81 -6.00 8.36
CA LYS A 152 23.96 -6.08 7.45
C LYS A 152 23.54 -5.84 5.99
N VAL A 153 22.49 -6.50 5.53
CA VAL A 153 21.94 -6.28 4.17
C VAL A 153 21.58 -4.81 3.96
N LEU A 154 20.95 -4.18 4.95
CA LEU A 154 20.59 -2.75 4.86
C LEU A 154 21.82 -1.85 4.83
N ALA A 155 22.84 -2.14 5.64
CA ALA A 155 24.10 -1.37 5.64
C ALA A 155 24.84 -1.50 4.30
N ASP A 156 24.96 -2.71 3.76
CA ASP A 156 25.56 -2.97 2.46
C ASP A 156 24.77 -2.21 1.36
N TYR A 157 23.43 -2.24 1.41
CA TYR A 157 22.58 -1.50 0.47
C TYR A 157 22.72 0.02 0.61
N GLU A 158 22.81 0.56 1.85
CA GLU A 158 23.04 1.99 2.09
C GLU A 158 24.36 2.46 1.47
N GLN A 159 25.40 1.67 1.63
CA GLN A 159 26.74 1.99 1.12
C GLN A 159 26.76 2.04 -0.42
N GLU A 160 26.11 1.08 -1.09
CA GLU A 160 26.12 0.96 -2.54
C GLU A 160 25.18 1.96 -3.22
N SER A 161 23.95 2.10 -2.69
CA SER A 161 22.87 2.84 -3.35
C SER A 161 22.81 4.32 -2.96
N GLY A 162 23.48 4.72 -1.87
CA GLY A 162 23.35 6.03 -1.24
C GLY A 162 22.05 6.21 -0.43
N GLN A 163 21.17 5.19 -0.42
CA GLN A 163 19.96 5.21 0.41
C GLN A 163 20.34 5.30 1.90
N LYS A 164 19.41 5.72 2.74
CA LYS A 164 19.63 5.75 4.18
C LYS A 164 18.36 5.40 4.93
N LEU A 165 18.47 4.42 5.82
CA LEU A 165 17.35 4.02 6.68
C LEU A 165 16.97 5.15 7.63
N ASN A 166 15.68 5.45 7.70
CA ASN A 166 15.12 6.34 8.70
C ASN A 166 14.74 5.53 9.93
N LYS A 167 15.64 5.48 10.92
CA LYS A 167 15.41 4.70 12.15
C LYS A 167 14.19 5.15 12.93
N GLU A 168 13.91 6.46 12.99
CA GLU A 168 12.76 7.02 13.72
C GLU A 168 11.41 6.62 13.15
N LYS A 169 11.32 6.45 11.81
CA LYS A 169 10.11 6.04 11.12
C LYS A 169 10.05 4.53 10.82
N THR A 170 11.19 3.85 10.95
CA THR A 170 11.23 2.38 10.86
C THR A 170 10.52 1.79 12.06
N SER A 171 9.68 0.79 11.83
CA SER A 171 8.91 0.17 12.91
C SER A 171 8.99 -1.35 12.88
N LEU A 172 8.99 -1.94 14.07
CA LEU A 172 9.06 -3.37 14.32
C LEU A 172 7.72 -3.89 14.83
N PHE A 173 7.25 -4.97 14.25
CA PHE A 173 6.05 -5.65 14.66
C PHE A 173 6.36 -7.12 14.95
N PHE A 174 6.00 -7.60 16.13
CA PHE A 174 6.30 -8.96 16.59
C PHE A 174 5.05 -9.81 16.77
N SER A 175 5.19 -11.11 16.54
CA SER A 175 4.15 -12.07 16.93
C SER A 175 4.07 -12.19 18.46
N ARG A 176 2.87 -12.52 18.96
CA ARG A 176 2.58 -12.54 20.40
C ARG A 176 3.38 -13.58 21.21
N ASN A 177 3.97 -14.56 20.54
CA ASN A 177 4.82 -15.57 21.17
C ASN A 177 6.31 -15.17 21.22
N THR A 178 6.68 -13.95 20.82
CA THR A 178 8.04 -13.43 20.93
C THR A 178 8.27 -12.92 22.37
N SER A 179 9.36 -13.36 23.03
CA SER A 179 9.72 -12.91 24.37
C SER A 179 10.04 -11.40 24.37
N ARG A 180 9.81 -10.74 25.51
CA ARG A 180 10.08 -9.31 25.67
C ARG A 180 11.56 -8.99 25.51
N ASP A 181 12.44 -9.83 26.10
CA ASP A 181 13.88 -9.64 26.01
C ASP A 181 14.36 -9.63 24.56
N CYS A 182 13.91 -10.61 23.77
CA CYS A 182 14.23 -10.66 22.34
C CYS A 182 13.68 -9.44 21.56
N GLN A 183 12.50 -8.93 21.94
CA GLN A 183 11.94 -7.71 21.32
C GLN A 183 12.80 -6.49 21.64
N GLU A 184 13.23 -6.30 22.89
CA GLU A 184 14.08 -5.15 23.28
C GLU A 184 15.46 -5.23 22.63
N GLU A 185 16.13 -6.41 22.61
CA GLU A 185 17.40 -6.59 21.93
C GLU A 185 17.33 -6.24 20.45
N ILE A 186 16.27 -6.69 19.74
CA ILE A 186 16.07 -6.37 18.33
C ILE A 186 15.75 -4.88 18.16
N LYS A 187 14.97 -4.27 19.04
CA LYS A 187 14.67 -2.83 19.02
C LYS A 187 15.93 -2.00 19.15
N GLU A 188 16.82 -2.34 20.09
CA GLU A 188 18.11 -1.67 20.24
C GLU A 188 18.99 -1.82 19.00
N LEU A 189 19.03 -3.02 18.41
CA LEU A 189 19.78 -3.30 17.20
C LEU A 189 19.35 -2.40 16.03
N PHE A 190 18.04 -2.21 15.84
CA PHE A 190 17.51 -1.37 14.74
C PHE A 190 17.43 0.11 15.10
N GLY A 191 17.46 0.47 16.37
CA GLY A 191 17.16 1.82 16.84
C GLY A 191 15.76 2.28 16.44
N ALA A 192 14.82 1.35 16.32
CA ALA A 192 13.49 1.56 15.78
C ALA A 192 12.41 1.38 16.85
N GLN A 193 11.17 1.81 16.58
CA GLN A 193 10.07 1.69 17.53
C GLN A 193 9.33 0.36 17.39
N ILE A 194 8.97 -0.25 18.54
CA ILE A 194 8.05 -1.40 18.54
C ILE A 194 6.62 -0.87 18.47
N ILE A 195 5.86 -1.33 17.48
CA ILE A 195 4.45 -1.05 17.35
C ILE A 195 3.63 -2.26 17.81
N GLN A 196 2.71 -2.04 18.76
CA GLN A 196 1.85 -3.11 19.30
C GLN A 196 0.68 -3.44 18.36
N GLN A 197 0.18 -2.45 17.64
CA GLN A 197 -0.82 -2.61 16.58
C GLN A 197 -0.21 -2.13 15.30
N HIS A 198 -0.34 -2.95 14.25
CA HIS A 198 0.16 -2.57 12.94
C HIS A 198 -0.46 -1.23 12.51
N GLU A 199 0.38 -0.23 12.40
CA GLU A 199 0.00 1.06 11.82
C GLU A 199 -0.43 0.87 10.36
N ARG A 200 -1.06 1.90 9.80
CA ARG A 200 -1.51 1.87 8.41
C ARG A 200 -0.36 1.53 7.48
N TYR A 201 -0.53 0.47 6.70
CA TYR A 201 0.38 0.15 5.61
C TYR A 201 -0.25 0.58 4.29
N LEU A 202 0.43 1.46 3.55
CA LEU A 202 -0.04 2.01 2.26
C LEU A 202 -1.48 2.54 2.34
N GLY A 203 -1.84 3.24 3.42
CA GLY A 203 -3.17 3.84 3.61
C GLY A 203 -4.30 2.86 3.96
N LEU A 204 -4.01 1.55 4.06
CA LEU A 204 -4.98 0.56 4.53
C LEU A 204 -5.06 0.57 6.06
N PRO A 205 -6.26 0.32 6.64
CA PRO A 205 -6.40 0.25 8.08
C PRO A 205 -5.59 -0.93 8.64
N PRO A 206 -5.15 -0.84 9.91
CA PRO A 206 -4.65 -2.00 10.61
C PRO A 206 -5.72 -3.09 10.62
N LEU A 207 -5.29 -4.31 10.87
CA LEU A 207 -6.08 -5.53 10.80
C LEU A 207 -7.57 -5.36 11.11
N VAL A 208 -8.39 -5.66 10.11
CA VAL A 208 -9.84 -5.56 10.18
C VAL A 208 -10.38 -6.79 10.93
N GLY A 209 -10.43 -6.70 12.26
CA GLY A 209 -11.00 -7.72 13.12
C GLY A 209 -12.53 -7.60 13.24
N ARG A 210 -13.06 -7.95 14.42
CA ARG A 210 -14.51 -7.87 14.72
C ARG A 210 -15.08 -6.45 14.63
N GLU A 211 -14.25 -5.40 14.79
CA GLU A 211 -14.66 -3.98 14.73
C GLU A 211 -14.50 -3.35 13.34
N LYS A 212 -15.07 -3.99 12.31
CA LYS A 212 -15.04 -3.46 10.93
C LYS A 212 -15.56 -2.00 10.83
N LYS A 213 -16.57 -1.65 11.64
CA LYS A 213 -17.10 -0.28 11.70
C LYS A 213 -16.02 0.75 12.03
N LYS A 214 -15.21 0.49 13.05
CA LYS A 214 -14.16 1.41 13.52
C LYS A 214 -13.01 1.50 12.51
N ALA A 215 -12.62 0.38 11.89
CA ALA A 215 -11.57 0.34 10.87
C ALA A 215 -11.89 1.20 9.65
N PHE A 216 -13.16 1.32 9.28
CA PHE A 216 -13.61 2.09 8.12
C PHE A 216 -14.29 3.42 8.45
N SER A 217 -14.49 3.79 9.73
CA SER A 217 -15.07 5.08 10.13
C SER A 217 -14.36 6.26 9.47
N GLN A 218 -13.04 6.20 9.36
CA GLN A 218 -12.23 7.24 8.74
C GLN A 218 -12.58 7.49 7.26
N VAL A 219 -13.07 6.48 6.53
CA VAL A 219 -13.53 6.68 5.14
C VAL A 219 -14.76 7.58 5.13
N LYS A 220 -15.70 7.30 6.04
CA LYS A 220 -16.89 8.13 6.24
C LYS A 220 -16.51 9.56 6.60
N ASP A 221 -15.58 9.73 7.56
CA ASP A 221 -15.11 11.05 8.00
C ASP A 221 -14.40 11.81 6.88
N GLN A 222 -13.59 11.13 6.05
CA GLN A 222 -12.91 11.73 4.91
C GLN A 222 -13.92 12.24 3.86
N VAL A 223 -14.89 11.40 3.48
CA VAL A 223 -15.96 11.79 2.55
C VAL A 223 -16.80 12.91 3.15
N GLY A 224 -17.17 12.79 4.42
CA GLY A 224 -17.95 13.80 5.14
C GLY A 224 -17.27 15.16 5.18
N ARG A 225 -16.00 15.23 5.54
CA ARG A 225 -15.22 16.48 5.54
C ARG A 225 -15.15 17.12 4.15
N LYS A 226 -14.93 16.33 3.09
CA LYS A 226 -14.92 16.86 1.72
C LYS A 226 -16.29 17.45 1.35
N ILE A 227 -17.38 16.74 1.61
CA ILE A 227 -18.73 17.20 1.35
C ILE A 227 -19.05 18.44 2.19
N ALA A 228 -18.67 18.48 3.46
CA ALA A 228 -18.87 19.64 4.35
C ALA A 228 -18.16 20.90 3.82
N ASN A 229 -16.94 20.77 3.32
CA ASN A 229 -16.20 21.88 2.71
C ASN A 229 -16.86 22.42 1.42
N TRP A 230 -17.75 21.66 0.80
CA TRP A 230 -18.51 22.07 -0.38
C TRP A 230 -19.89 22.64 -0.03
N LYS A 231 -20.41 22.35 1.17
CA LYS A 231 -21.67 22.92 1.66
C LYS A 231 -21.55 24.45 1.72
N GLY A 232 -22.57 25.12 1.26
CA GLY A 232 -22.61 26.58 1.23
C GLY A 232 -21.99 27.23 -0.01
N LYS A 233 -21.26 26.49 -0.85
CA LYS A 233 -20.81 27.00 -2.16
C LYS A 233 -21.90 26.81 -3.21
N LEU A 234 -22.07 27.82 -4.06
CA LEU A 234 -23.06 27.80 -5.15
C LEU A 234 -22.51 27.00 -6.33
N PHE A 235 -22.63 25.70 -6.29
CA PHE A 235 -22.29 24.84 -7.43
C PHE A 235 -23.49 24.60 -8.34
N SER A 236 -23.25 24.66 -9.66
CA SER A 236 -24.20 24.14 -10.64
C SER A 236 -24.36 22.63 -10.51
N ASN A 237 -25.40 22.05 -11.09
CA ASN A 237 -25.59 20.60 -11.10
C ASN A 237 -24.40 19.87 -11.75
N ALA A 238 -23.85 20.43 -12.83
CA ALA A 238 -22.64 19.89 -13.46
C ALA A 238 -21.43 19.88 -12.50
N GLY A 239 -21.21 20.98 -11.76
CA GLY A 239 -20.17 21.06 -10.76
C GLY A 239 -20.34 20.03 -9.62
N ARG A 240 -21.57 19.81 -9.15
CA ARG A 240 -21.88 18.77 -8.15
C ARG A 240 -21.62 17.37 -8.68
N GLU A 241 -22.00 17.10 -9.95
CA GLU A 241 -21.73 15.82 -10.60
C GLU A 241 -20.23 15.49 -10.62
N ILE A 242 -19.41 16.44 -11.05
CA ILE A 242 -17.95 16.30 -11.11
C ILE A 242 -17.39 16.00 -9.70
N LEU A 243 -17.78 16.79 -8.67
CA LEU A 243 -17.31 16.59 -7.31
C LEU A 243 -17.72 15.23 -6.73
N ILE A 244 -18.94 14.79 -7.01
CA ILE A 244 -19.41 13.46 -6.61
C ILE A 244 -18.56 12.37 -7.25
N LYS A 245 -18.42 12.38 -8.57
CA LYS A 245 -17.74 11.31 -9.32
C LYS A 245 -16.24 11.30 -9.08
N ALA A 246 -15.60 12.45 -9.20
CA ALA A 246 -14.15 12.57 -9.13
C ALA A 246 -13.60 12.53 -7.70
N VAL A 247 -14.39 12.90 -6.70
CA VAL A 247 -13.90 13.03 -5.32
C VAL A 247 -14.67 12.19 -4.32
N ALA A 248 -15.99 12.37 -4.17
CA ALA A 248 -16.74 11.66 -3.12
C ALA A 248 -16.74 10.15 -3.35
N GLN A 249 -17.05 9.69 -4.56
CA GLN A 249 -17.07 8.27 -4.94
C GLN A 249 -15.69 7.69 -5.20
N ALA A 250 -14.69 8.50 -5.53
CA ALA A 250 -13.31 8.06 -5.71
C ALA A 250 -12.60 7.83 -4.36
N THR A 251 -12.94 8.58 -3.31
CA THR A 251 -12.27 8.49 -2.00
C THR A 251 -12.27 7.09 -1.39
N PRO A 252 -13.38 6.32 -1.36
CA PRO A 252 -13.40 4.96 -0.82
C PRO A 252 -12.80 3.91 -1.75
N THR A 253 -12.69 4.17 -3.06
CA THR A 253 -12.39 3.17 -4.11
C THR A 253 -11.16 2.34 -3.81
N TYR A 254 -10.06 2.97 -3.35
CA TYR A 254 -8.82 2.26 -3.04
C TYR A 254 -9.03 1.18 -1.97
N LYS A 255 -9.69 1.52 -0.86
CA LYS A 255 -9.95 0.56 0.23
C LYS A 255 -11.00 -0.48 -0.17
N MET A 256 -12.00 -0.08 -0.97
CA MET A 256 -13.01 -0.97 -1.53
C MET A 256 -12.43 -2.01 -2.49
N SER A 257 -11.29 -1.73 -3.12
CA SER A 257 -10.58 -2.69 -3.99
C SER A 257 -9.97 -3.85 -3.23
N TYR A 258 -9.83 -3.77 -1.90
CA TYR A 258 -9.20 -4.80 -1.08
C TYR A 258 -10.10 -5.35 0.02
N PHE A 259 -11.13 -4.61 0.44
CA PHE A 259 -11.99 -5.01 1.56
C PHE A 259 -13.47 -4.94 1.21
N LYS A 260 -14.20 -5.95 1.66
CA LYS A 260 -15.66 -5.92 1.62
C LYS A 260 -16.18 -4.96 2.70
N PHE A 261 -16.75 -3.84 2.26
CA PHE A 261 -17.37 -2.87 3.17
C PHE A 261 -18.69 -3.41 3.74
N LEU A 262 -19.06 -2.90 4.91
CA LEU A 262 -20.35 -3.17 5.50
C LEU A 262 -21.46 -2.48 4.68
N ASP A 263 -22.57 -3.16 4.48
CA ASP A 263 -23.72 -2.59 3.77
C ASP A 263 -24.22 -1.29 4.40
N SER A 264 -24.17 -1.20 5.74
CA SER A 264 -24.51 0.03 6.48
C SER A 264 -23.63 1.20 6.10
N LEU A 265 -22.31 0.98 5.98
CA LEU A 265 -21.36 2.02 5.57
C LEU A 265 -21.58 2.47 4.13
N CYS A 266 -21.82 1.52 3.21
CA CYS A 266 -22.14 1.86 1.82
C CYS A 266 -23.43 2.70 1.73
N LYS A 267 -24.46 2.33 2.49
CA LYS A 267 -25.71 3.11 2.59
C LYS A 267 -25.48 4.52 3.13
N GLU A 268 -24.68 4.67 4.19
CA GLU A 268 -24.34 5.97 4.74
C GLU A 268 -23.60 6.85 3.74
N LEU A 269 -22.58 6.32 3.04
CA LEU A 269 -21.84 7.04 2.00
C LEU A 269 -22.73 7.43 0.81
N ASN A 270 -23.59 6.53 0.35
CA ASN A 270 -24.57 6.83 -0.69
C ASN A 270 -25.55 7.93 -0.24
N SER A 271 -26.02 7.90 1.01
CA SER A 271 -26.90 8.92 1.57
C SER A 271 -26.21 10.29 1.63
N MET A 272 -24.96 10.34 2.08
CA MET A 272 -24.20 11.60 2.13
C MET A 272 -24.03 12.21 0.73
N THR A 273 -23.73 11.37 -0.26
CA THR A 273 -23.58 11.78 -1.67
C THR A 273 -24.91 12.27 -2.26
N ARG A 274 -25.99 11.55 -2.03
CA ARG A 274 -27.37 11.93 -2.45
C ARG A 274 -27.78 13.26 -1.84
N ASN A 275 -27.54 13.45 -0.54
CA ASN A 275 -27.90 14.69 0.14
C ASN A 275 -27.13 15.89 -0.41
N PHE A 276 -25.86 15.71 -0.78
CA PHE A 276 -25.07 16.77 -1.46
C PHE A 276 -25.60 17.05 -2.86
N TRP A 277 -25.98 16.02 -3.64
CA TRP A 277 -26.57 16.18 -4.97
C TRP A 277 -27.81 17.07 -4.94
N TRP A 278 -28.72 16.79 -4.02
CA TRP A 278 -29.97 17.56 -3.86
C TRP A 278 -29.79 18.89 -3.14
N GLY A 279 -28.56 19.22 -2.73
CA GLY A 279 -28.26 20.48 -2.01
C GLY A 279 -28.96 20.57 -0.66
N GLN A 280 -29.15 19.45 0.03
CA GLN A 280 -29.74 19.44 1.37
C GLN A 280 -28.83 20.13 2.37
N LYS A 281 -29.39 21.05 3.15
CA LYS A 281 -28.76 21.67 4.32
C LYS A 281 -29.22 20.94 5.59
N ASP A 282 -28.42 21.01 6.65
CA ASP A 282 -28.67 20.23 7.87
C ASP A 282 -30.06 20.51 8.51
N LYS A 283 -30.66 21.68 8.25
CA LYS A 283 -31.99 22.07 8.76
C LYS A 283 -33.10 22.08 7.70
N GLU A 284 -32.78 21.98 6.42
CA GLU A 284 -33.74 22.03 5.31
C GLU A 284 -33.66 20.77 4.46
N ARG A 285 -34.67 19.93 4.54
CA ARG A 285 -34.81 18.76 3.65
C ARG A 285 -35.42 19.21 2.34
N LYS A 286 -34.64 19.19 1.27
CA LYS A 286 -35.14 19.36 -0.08
C LYS A 286 -35.71 18.03 -0.59
N MET A 287 -36.80 18.13 -1.36
CA MET A 287 -37.43 16.95 -1.97
C MET A 287 -36.48 16.32 -2.99
N ALA A 288 -36.24 15.03 -2.87
CA ALA A 288 -35.48 14.25 -3.85
C ALA A 288 -36.46 13.78 -4.95
N SER A 289 -36.40 14.42 -6.11
CA SER A 289 -37.34 14.14 -7.21
C SER A 289 -37.10 12.78 -7.88
N ILE A 290 -35.90 12.21 -7.75
CA ILE A 290 -35.49 10.95 -8.39
C ILE A 290 -34.80 10.09 -7.33
N SER A 291 -35.09 8.76 -7.33
CA SER A 291 -34.44 7.84 -6.41
C SER A 291 -32.94 7.70 -6.73
N TRP A 292 -32.15 7.31 -5.70
CA TRP A 292 -30.70 7.12 -5.87
C TRP A 292 -30.37 6.03 -6.87
N GLU A 293 -31.14 4.95 -6.87
CA GLU A 293 -31.01 3.81 -7.79
C GLU A 293 -31.15 4.26 -9.25
N LYS A 294 -32.14 5.12 -9.53
CA LYS A 294 -32.32 5.70 -10.88
C LYS A 294 -31.16 6.60 -11.27
N LEU A 295 -30.62 7.38 -10.34
CA LEU A 295 -29.44 8.23 -10.59
C LEU A 295 -28.15 7.40 -10.84
N CYS A 296 -28.11 6.16 -10.40
CA CYS A 296 -26.99 5.23 -10.64
C CYS A 296 -27.02 4.55 -12.02
N ILE A 297 -28.12 4.62 -12.74
CA ILE A 297 -28.22 4.09 -14.12
C ILE A 297 -27.21 4.83 -15.03
N PRO A 298 -26.55 4.13 -15.98
CA PRO A 298 -25.56 4.71 -16.88
C PRO A 298 -26.07 5.91 -17.68
N LYS A 299 -25.16 6.82 -18.04
CA LYS A 299 -25.50 7.98 -18.90
C LYS A 299 -26.03 7.55 -20.27
N SER A 300 -25.52 6.45 -20.81
CA SER A 300 -26.03 5.85 -22.06
C SER A 300 -27.51 5.46 -22.01
N GLU A 301 -28.04 5.27 -20.80
CA GLU A 301 -29.43 4.91 -20.53
C GLU A 301 -30.25 6.10 -19.98
N GLY A 302 -29.72 7.32 -20.15
CA GLY A 302 -30.45 8.56 -19.84
C GLY A 302 -30.39 9.02 -18.38
N SER A 303 -29.47 8.52 -17.55
CA SER A 303 -29.33 8.95 -16.18
C SER A 303 -27.96 9.55 -15.84
N MET A 304 -27.61 9.70 -14.56
CA MET A 304 -26.38 10.40 -14.13
C MET A 304 -25.16 9.48 -14.09
N GLY A 305 -25.33 8.16 -14.00
CA GLY A 305 -24.23 7.19 -13.87
C GLY A 305 -23.44 7.35 -12.57
N PHE A 306 -24.11 7.67 -11.47
CA PHE A 306 -23.48 7.61 -10.14
C PHE A 306 -23.24 6.14 -9.76
N LYS A 307 -22.28 5.88 -8.89
CA LYS A 307 -21.97 4.53 -8.44
C LYS A 307 -22.79 4.18 -7.21
N ASP A 308 -23.53 3.07 -7.24
CA ASP A 308 -23.95 2.40 -6.02
C ASP A 308 -22.71 1.77 -5.39
N LEU A 309 -22.28 2.29 -4.23
CA LEU A 309 -21.04 1.89 -3.61
C LEU A 309 -21.04 0.42 -3.14
N LYS A 310 -22.22 -0.17 -2.83
CA LYS A 310 -22.31 -1.59 -2.49
C LYS A 310 -21.99 -2.47 -3.69
N VAL A 311 -22.66 -2.23 -4.82
CA VAL A 311 -22.44 -2.97 -6.08
C VAL A 311 -21.02 -2.71 -6.60
N PHE A 312 -20.57 -1.47 -6.54
CA PHE A 312 -19.25 -1.09 -6.98
C PHE A 312 -18.12 -1.77 -6.16
N ASN A 313 -18.30 -1.92 -4.84
CA ASN A 313 -17.34 -2.65 -4.01
C ASN A 313 -17.27 -4.13 -4.40
N LEU A 314 -18.40 -4.78 -4.67
CA LEU A 314 -18.41 -6.17 -5.14
C LEU A 314 -17.68 -6.30 -6.49
N ALA A 315 -17.95 -5.39 -7.42
CA ALA A 315 -17.27 -5.38 -8.72
C ALA A 315 -15.74 -5.20 -8.59
N LEU A 316 -15.29 -4.34 -7.67
CA LEU A 316 -13.85 -4.15 -7.40
C LEU A 316 -13.21 -5.41 -6.80
N LEU A 317 -13.89 -6.11 -5.90
CA LEU A 317 -13.42 -7.37 -5.34
C LEU A 317 -13.41 -8.48 -6.39
N ALA A 318 -14.44 -8.60 -7.20
CA ALA A 318 -14.49 -9.54 -8.33
C ALA A 318 -13.34 -9.30 -9.33
N LYS A 319 -12.97 -8.03 -9.57
CA LYS A 319 -11.78 -7.70 -10.38
C LYS A 319 -10.48 -8.22 -9.76
N GLN A 320 -10.31 -8.19 -8.43
CA GLN A 320 -9.14 -8.77 -7.78
C GLN A 320 -9.13 -10.29 -7.92
N GLU A 321 -10.27 -10.93 -7.74
CA GLU A 321 -10.43 -12.36 -7.97
C GLU A 321 -10.04 -12.76 -9.39
N TRP A 322 -10.56 -12.07 -10.39
CA TRP A 322 -10.18 -12.26 -11.79
C TRP A 322 -8.65 -12.16 -12.00
N ARG A 323 -8.02 -11.13 -11.42
CA ARG A 323 -6.56 -10.97 -11.49
C ARG A 323 -5.80 -12.14 -10.85
N LEU A 324 -6.31 -12.70 -9.76
CA LEU A 324 -5.71 -13.86 -9.10
C LEU A 324 -5.80 -15.11 -9.98
N GLN A 325 -6.94 -15.35 -10.62
CA GLN A 325 -7.12 -16.47 -11.54
C GLN A 325 -6.20 -16.37 -12.76
N GLN A 326 -6.03 -15.16 -13.32
CA GLN A 326 -5.12 -14.93 -14.45
C GLN A 326 -3.63 -15.07 -14.08
N ASN A 327 -3.28 -14.96 -12.79
CA ASN A 327 -1.90 -14.99 -12.33
C ASN A 327 -1.66 -16.01 -11.21
N PRO A 328 -1.78 -17.32 -11.49
CA PRO A 328 -1.63 -18.38 -10.48
C PRO A 328 -0.21 -18.49 -9.92
N ASN A 329 0.78 -17.94 -10.61
CA ASN A 329 2.16 -17.90 -10.16
C ASN A 329 2.46 -16.76 -9.18
N SER A 330 1.54 -15.79 -9.03
CA SER A 330 1.73 -14.66 -8.13
C SER A 330 1.81 -15.12 -6.66
N ILE A 331 2.63 -14.41 -5.86
CA ILE A 331 2.75 -14.68 -4.43
C ILE A 331 1.40 -14.55 -3.71
N THR A 332 0.57 -13.61 -4.13
CA THR A 332 -0.77 -13.39 -3.57
C THR A 332 -1.67 -14.61 -3.79
N TYR A 333 -1.71 -15.14 -5.02
CA TYR A 333 -2.48 -16.34 -5.31
C TYR A 333 -2.00 -17.54 -4.49
N LYS A 334 -0.67 -17.76 -4.43
CA LYS A 334 -0.08 -18.86 -3.67
C LYS A 334 -0.42 -18.79 -2.18
N ILE A 335 -0.38 -17.59 -1.59
CA ILE A 335 -0.76 -17.36 -0.20
C ILE A 335 -2.25 -17.66 0.04
N LEU A 336 -3.12 -17.08 -0.78
CA LEU A 336 -4.57 -17.25 -0.64
C LEU A 336 -4.99 -18.70 -0.89
N LYS A 337 -4.42 -19.35 -1.92
CA LYS A 337 -4.67 -20.77 -2.21
C LYS A 337 -4.29 -21.65 -1.02
N ALA A 338 -3.10 -21.50 -0.48
CA ALA A 338 -2.64 -22.31 0.64
C ALA A 338 -3.51 -22.12 1.90
N LYS A 339 -4.05 -20.91 2.12
CA LYS A 339 -4.79 -20.58 3.34
C LYS A 339 -6.29 -20.87 3.23
N TYR A 340 -6.92 -20.60 2.08
CA TYR A 340 -8.38 -20.57 1.96
C TYR A 340 -8.98 -21.63 1.04
N PHE A 341 -8.23 -22.15 0.05
CA PHE A 341 -8.76 -23.12 -0.93
C PHE A 341 -7.71 -24.15 -1.38
N LYS A 342 -6.99 -24.74 -0.42
CA LYS A 342 -5.85 -25.64 -0.64
C LYS A 342 -6.17 -26.82 -1.57
N GLY A 343 -7.35 -27.38 -1.51
CA GLY A 343 -7.77 -28.60 -2.27
C GLY A 343 -8.76 -28.33 -3.40
N SER A 344 -9.12 -27.07 -3.68
CA SER A 344 -10.13 -26.70 -4.68
C SER A 344 -9.68 -25.56 -5.56
N ASN A 345 -10.47 -25.23 -6.57
CA ASN A 345 -10.36 -23.99 -7.30
C ASN A 345 -11.04 -22.87 -6.51
N PHE A 346 -10.70 -21.60 -6.80
CA PHE A 346 -11.28 -20.45 -6.11
C PHE A 346 -12.81 -20.44 -6.21
N MET A 347 -13.39 -20.73 -7.41
CA MET A 347 -14.83 -20.74 -7.66
C MET A 347 -15.59 -21.82 -6.88
N GLU A 348 -14.92 -22.89 -6.51
CA GLU A 348 -15.46 -24.03 -5.77
C GLU A 348 -15.17 -23.93 -4.26
N ALA A 349 -14.51 -22.87 -3.83
CA ALA A 349 -14.08 -22.69 -2.46
C ALA A 349 -15.27 -22.41 -1.54
N ASN A 350 -15.45 -23.26 -0.54
CA ASN A 350 -16.46 -23.03 0.50
C ASN A 350 -15.98 -21.98 1.50
N LEU A 351 -16.90 -21.14 2.00
CA LEU A 351 -16.65 -20.23 3.10
C LEU A 351 -16.23 -21.02 4.34
N GLY A 352 -14.94 -20.99 4.66
CA GLY A 352 -14.39 -21.62 5.85
C GLY A 352 -14.83 -20.93 7.15
N ARG A 353 -14.51 -21.54 8.29
CA ARG A 353 -14.81 -20.99 9.64
C ARG A 353 -14.17 -19.62 9.91
N ARG A 354 -13.13 -19.23 9.17
CA ARG A 354 -12.42 -17.96 9.30
C ARG A 354 -12.16 -17.39 7.91
N PRO A 355 -13.19 -16.82 7.27
CA PRO A 355 -13.04 -16.22 5.94
C PRO A 355 -12.08 -15.03 6.00
N SER A 356 -11.42 -14.73 4.86
CA SER A 356 -10.63 -13.52 4.71
C SER A 356 -11.50 -12.26 4.88
N CYS A 357 -10.88 -11.18 5.34
CA CYS A 357 -11.50 -9.86 5.29
C CYS A 357 -11.33 -9.19 3.91
N VAL A 358 -10.53 -9.82 3.05
CA VAL A 358 -10.23 -9.40 1.68
C VAL A 358 -11.19 -10.07 0.72
#